data_faa18e5e11236b7456b97aed08011f20
#
_entry.id   faa18e5e11236b7456b97aed08011f20
#
_cell.length_a   1.000
_cell.length_b   1.000
_cell.length_c   1.000
_cell.angle_alpha   90.00
_cell.angle_beta   90.00
_cell.angle_gamma   90.00
#
_symmetry.space_group_name_H-M   'P 1'
#
loop_
_entity.id
_entity.type
_entity.pdbx_description
1 polymer ?
#
loop_
_entity_poly.entity_id
_entity_poly.type
_entity_poly.pdbx_seq_one_letter_code
_entity_poly.pdbx_strand_id
1 'polypeptide(L)'
;MTLHEAILFVLQKYGPMNCSDIADKIRSHNLYRQKEGGHASSGQIAARIKNYPHLFSRQDSLVLVKGTGTTPIPPLINGGPKKRRDEDYIIDLCDEILRCKASRQHRFDFLLGDPNTRGKRTPLPVDAYYEPLNLVVEYRERQHTESVPIMDRRSTISGVPRAEQRRIYDNRREKILPKHGIELILLSFDQFRCDSRKQLHRDPISDRE
;
A
#
# COMPACT_ATOMS: atom_id res chain seq x y z
N MET A 1 -8.59 -16.61 3.71
CA MET A 1 -7.16 -16.90 3.55
C MET A 1 -6.82 -16.89 2.08
N THR A 2 -5.74 -16.26 1.66
CA THR A 2 -5.26 -16.29 0.28
C THR A 2 -4.49 -17.58 -0.01
N LEU A 3 -4.28 -17.90 -1.30
CA LEU A 3 -3.60 -19.16 -1.66
C LEU A 3 -2.14 -19.20 -1.13
N HIS A 4 -1.39 -18.09 -1.16
CA HIS A 4 -0.02 -18.10 -0.65
C HIS A 4 0.05 -18.20 0.89
N GLU A 5 -0.91 -17.62 1.61
CA GLU A 5 -1.04 -17.80 3.06
C GLU A 5 -1.38 -19.26 3.42
N ALA A 6 -2.26 -19.90 2.64
CA ALA A 6 -2.58 -21.30 2.81
C ALA A 6 -1.37 -22.20 2.56
N ILE A 7 -0.57 -21.91 1.53
CA ILE A 7 0.69 -22.61 1.25
C ILE A 7 1.68 -22.43 2.42
N LEU A 8 1.85 -21.19 2.90
CA LEU A 8 2.75 -20.87 4.00
C LEU A 8 2.34 -21.62 5.29
N PHE A 9 1.05 -21.58 5.63
CA PHE A 9 0.50 -22.29 6.78
C PHE A 9 0.78 -23.81 6.71
N VAL A 10 0.53 -24.42 5.54
CA VAL A 10 0.76 -25.86 5.35
C VAL A 10 2.24 -26.21 5.52
N LEU A 11 3.14 -25.42 4.90
CA LEU A 11 4.59 -25.66 4.99
C LEU A 11 5.14 -25.42 6.39
N GLN A 12 4.66 -24.44 7.12
CA GLN A 12 5.04 -24.19 8.51
C GLN A 12 4.58 -25.30 9.45
N LYS A 13 3.37 -25.82 9.21
CA LYS A 13 2.77 -26.86 10.08
C LYS A 13 3.29 -28.28 9.80
N TYR A 14 3.53 -28.60 8.53
CA TYR A 14 3.82 -29.96 8.09
C TYR A 14 5.21 -30.13 7.49
N GLY A 15 5.98 -29.05 7.36
CA GLY A 15 7.32 -29.07 6.78
C GLY A 15 7.34 -29.00 5.24
N PRO A 16 8.53 -29.09 4.64
CA PRO A 16 8.72 -29.07 3.20
C PRO A 16 7.99 -30.22 2.49
N MET A 17 7.28 -29.92 1.40
CA MET A 17 6.55 -30.92 0.60
C MET A 17 6.37 -30.45 -0.85
N ASN A 18 5.99 -31.36 -1.74
CA ASN A 18 5.75 -31.04 -3.14
C ASN A 18 4.40 -30.32 -3.35
N CYS A 19 4.21 -29.71 -4.53
CA CYS A 19 3.01 -28.92 -4.82
C CYS A 19 1.70 -29.73 -4.80
N SER A 20 1.74 -31.05 -5.05
CA SER A 20 0.57 -31.91 -4.99
C SER A 20 0.12 -32.11 -3.54
N ASP A 21 1.06 -32.44 -2.66
CA ASP A 21 0.79 -32.66 -1.24
C ASP A 21 0.30 -31.36 -0.58
N ILE A 22 0.87 -30.21 -0.98
CA ILE A 22 0.36 -28.89 -0.53
C ILE A 22 -1.10 -28.71 -0.96
N ALA A 23 -1.46 -29.04 -2.21
CA ALA A 23 -2.82 -28.91 -2.70
C ALA A 23 -3.79 -29.79 -1.90
N ASP A 24 -3.40 -31.04 -1.61
CA ASP A 24 -4.20 -31.98 -0.85
C ASP A 24 -4.39 -31.52 0.60
N LYS A 25 -3.35 -30.99 1.25
CA LYS A 25 -3.43 -30.41 2.59
C LYS A 25 -4.35 -29.19 2.63
N ILE A 26 -4.21 -28.29 1.66
CA ILE A 26 -5.10 -27.11 1.55
C ILE A 26 -6.56 -27.54 1.39
N ARG A 27 -6.82 -28.59 0.57
CA ARG A 27 -8.15 -29.14 0.35
C ARG A 27 -8.71 -29.80 1.60
N SER A 28 -7.96 -30.71 2.24
CA SER A 28 -8.39 -31.47 3.41
C SER A 28 -8.69 -30.56 4.62
N HIS A 29 -7.99 -29.46 4.76
CA HIS A 29 -8.22 -28.47 5.83
C HIS A 29 -9.12 -27.30 5.41
N ASN A 30 -9.66 -27.32 4.20
CA ASN A 30 -10.52 -26.25 3.65
C ASN A 30 -9.94 -24.83 3.80
N LEU A 31 -8.62 -24.70 3.63
CA LEU A 31 -7.89 -23.46 3.89
C LEU A 31 -8.08 -22.39 2.80
N TYR A 32 -8.39 -22.81 1.57
CA TYR A 32 -8.60 -21.90 0.44
C TYR A 32 -9.64 -22.47 -0.54
N ARG A 33 -10.52 -21.58 -1.02
CA ARG A 33 -11.45 -21.85 -2.13
C ARG A 33 -11.33 -20.74 -3.18
N GLN A 34 -11.46 -21.13 -4.44
CA GLN A 34 -11.57 -20.18 -5.55
C GLN A 34 -12.92 -19.47 -5.52
N LYS A 35 -13.02 -18.31 -6.18
CA LYS A 35 -14.28 -17.56 -6.27
C LYS A 35 -15.44 -18.39 -6.85
N GLU A 36 -15.14 -19.33 -7.74
CA GLU A 36 -16.09 -20.23 -8.39
C GLU A 36 -16.32 -21.54 -7.62
N GLY A 37 -15.84 -21.63 -6.38
CA GLY A 37 -16.08 -22.79 -5.50
C GLY A 37 -15.08 -23.96 -5.63
N GLY A 38 -14.10 -23.88 -6.55
CA GLY A 38 -13.10 -24.93 -6.77
C GLY A 38 -11.96 -24.90 -5.77
N HIS A 39 -11.19 -26.00 -5.72
CA HIS A 39 -9.93 -26.09 -4.94
C HIS A 39 -8.72 -25.72 -5.79
N ALA A 40 -7.64 -25.26 -5.16
CA ALA A 40 -6.40 -24.96 -5.86
C ALA A 40 -5.74 -26.23 -6.38
N SER A 41 -5.34 -26.22 -7.66
CA SER A 41 -4.56 -27.31 -8.28
C SER A 41 -3.06 -27.15 -7.93
N SER A 42 -2.29 -28.26 -8.08
CA SER A 42 -0.82 -28.24 -7.93
C SER A 42 -0.13 -27.24 -8.87
N GLY A 43 -0.67 -27.06 -10.09
CA GLY A 43 -0.20 -26.06 -11.05
C GLY A 43 -0.39 -24.62 -10.56
N GLN A 44 -1.54 -24.32 -9.97
CA GLN A 44 -1.80 -22.99 -9.38
C GLN A 44 -0.91 -22.72 -8.16
N ILE A 45 -0.63 -23.77 -7.36
CA ILE A 45 0.32 -23.67 -6.25
C ILE A 45 1.73 -23.40 -6.78
N ALA A 46 2.17 -24.13 -7.83
CA ALA A 46 3.46 -23.91 -8.46
C ALA A 46 3.62 -22.49 -9.02
N ALA A 47 2.60 -21.98 -9.69
CA ALA A 47 2.57 -20.60 -10.19
C ALA A 47 2.61 -19.59 -9.03
N ARG A 48 1.88 -19.85 -7.94
CA ARG A 48 1.87 -18.97 -6.78
C ARG A 48 3.25 -18.90 -6.11
N ILE A 49 3.92 -20.02 -5.94
CA ILE A 49 5.28 -20.11 -5.38
C ILE A 49 6.28 -19.31 -6.24
N LYS A 50 6.18 -19.43 -7.58
CA LYS A 50 7.01 -18.66 -8.51
C LYS A 50 6.81 -17.14 -8.37
N ASN A 51 5.58 -16.70 -8.08
CA ASN A 51 5.23 -15.29 -7.91
C ASN A 51 5.58 -14.72 -6.53
N TYR A 52 6.01 -15.57 -5.58
CA TYR A 52 6.40 -15.19 -4.22
C TYR A 52 7.80 -15.73 -3.86
N PRO A 53 8.85 -15.37 -4.61
CA PRO A 53 10.20 -15.90 -4.43
C PRO A 53 10.85 -15.46 -3.12
N HIS A 54 10.30 -14.44 -2.46
CA HIS A 54 10.74 -13.99 -1.15
C HIS A 54 10.20 -14.85 0.01
N LEU A 55 9.07 -15.55 -0.19
CA LEU A 55 8.48 -16.44 0.82
C LEU A 55 8.89 -17.89 0.65
N PHE A 56 9.11 -18.31 -0.58
CA PHE A 56 9.32 -19.72 -0.92
C PHE A 56 10.61 -19.94 -1.71
N SER A 57 11.23 -21.09 -1.47
CA SER A 57 12.30 -21.65 -2.31
C SER A 57 11.93 -23.04 -2.74
N ARG A 58 12.59 -23.54 -3.78
CA ARG A 58 12.50 -24.93 -4.22
C ARG A 58 13.85 -25.59 -4.10
N GLN A 59 13.83 -26.80 -3.56
CA GLN A 59 14.96 -27.71 -3.58
C GLN A 59 14.45 -29.04 -4.14
N ASP A 60 14.88 -29.37 -5.34
CA ASP A 60 14.33 -30.47 -6.15
C ASP A 60 12.82 -30.32 -6.37
N SER A 61 12.02 -31.28 -5.94
CA SER A 61 10.55 -31.26 -6.01
C SER A 61 9.90 -30.61 -4.79
N LEU A 62 10.65 -30.34 -3.73
CA LEU A 62 10.12 -29.82 -2.47
C LEU A 62 10.08 -28.30 -2.44
N VAL A 63 9.05 -27.78 -1.81
CA VAL A 63 8.85 -26.36 -1.53
C VAL A 63 9.21 -26.09 -0.07
N LEU A 64 10.04 -25.09 0.15
CA LEU A 64 10.49 -24.65 1.46
C LEU A 64 10.08 -23.22 1.72
N VAL A 65 9.84 -22.89 2.99
CA VAL A 65 9.67 -21.50 3.43
C VAL A 65 11.05 -20.86 3.56
N LYS A 66 11.24 -19.68 2.98
CA LYS A 66 12.45 -18.87 3.15
C LYS A 66 12.34 -18.07 4.45
N GLY A 67 13.32 -18.29 5.33
CA GLY A 67 13.47 -17.50 6.56
C GLY A 67 12.71 -18.09 7.75
N THR A 68 13.39 -18.90 8.56
CA THR A 68 13.00 -19.21 9.94
C THR A 68 13.50 -18.10 10.87
N GLY A 69 12.87 -16.94 10.78
CA GLY A 69 12.83 -15.99 11.88
C GLY A 69 11.41 -15.97 12.38
N THR A 70 11.21 -16.28 13.65
CA THR A 70 9.93 -16.21 14.34
C THR A 70 9.42 -14.76 14.32
N THR A 71 8.69 -14.41 13.26
CA THR A 71 7.88 -13.19 13.27
C THR A 71 6.44 -13.58 13.54
N PRO A 72 5.77 -12.92 14.47
CA PRO A 72 4.34 -13.15 14.73
C PRO A 72 3.55 -12.97 13.44
N ILE A 73 2.58 -13.84 13.20
CA ILE A 73 1.63 -13.75 12.08
C ILE A 73 0.95 -12.38 12.18
N PRO A 74 1.08 -11.50 11.18
CA PRO A 74 0.30 -10.27 11.16
C PRO A 74 -1.20 -10.63 11.15
N PRO A 75 -2.07 -9.88 11.82
CA PRO A 75 -3.50 -10.14 11.82
C PRO A 75 -4.04 -10.17 10.39
N LEU A 76 -4.95 -11.10 10.12
CA LEU A 76 -5.61 -11.34 8.84
C LEU A 76 -6.19 -10.05 8.26
N ILE A 77 -5.51 -9.46 7.28
CA ILE A 77 -6.08 -8.39 6.48
C ILE A 77 -6.76 -9.04 5.27
N ASN A 78 -8.06 -9.00 5.24
CA ASN A 78 -8.88 -9.43 4.11
C ASN A 78 -8.61 -8.52 2.89
N GLY A 79 -7.80 -9.01 1.96
CA GLY A 79 -7.50 -8.36 0.67
C GLY A 79 -6.27 -9.00 0.06
N GLY A 80 -6.34 -9.49 -1.20
CA GLY A 80 -5.15 -9.94 -1.94
C GLY A 80 -4.09 -8.83 -1.96
N PRO A 81 -2.80 -9.10 -2.28
CA PRO A 81 -1.78 -8.08 -2.29
C PRO A 81 -2.19 -7.01 -3.30
N LYS A 82 -2.82 -5.93 -2.80
CA LYS A 82 -2.93 -4.70 -3.57
C LYS A 82 -1.50 -4.34 -3.92
N LYS A 83 -1.24 -4.05 -5.21
CA LYS A 83 0.03 -3.44 -5.62
C LYS A 83 0.23 -2.30 -4.63
N ARG A 84 1.28 -2.39 -3.80
CA ARG A 84 1.56 -1.40 -2.76
C ARG A 84 1.63 -0.05 -3.45
N ARG A 85 0.89 0.94 -2.96
CA ARG A 85 0.86 2.28 -3.56
C ARG A 85 2.24 2.89 -3.46
N ASP A 86 2.56 3.80 -4.39
CA ASP A 86 3.83 4.51 -4.35
C ASP A 86 3.91 5.41 -3.11
N GLU A 87 2.79 6.02 -2.71
CA GLU A 87 2.63 6.70 -1.41
C GLU A 87 3.11 5.85 -0.23
N ASP A 88 2.61 4.60 -0.11
CA ASP A 88 2.99 3.71 0.99
C ASP A 88 4.49 3.41 1.02
N TYR A 89 5.10 3.26 -0.16
CA TYR A 89 6.54 3.01 -0.30
C TYR A 89 7.37 4.23 0.12
N ILE A 90 7.02 5.42 -0.36
CA ILE A 90 7.72 6.66 -0.04
C ILE A 90 7.62 6.97 1.46
N ILE A 91 6.43 6.84 2.05
CA ILE A 91 6.26 7.09 3.48
C ILE A 91 7.01 6.07 4.34
N ASP A 92 7.18 4.80 3.88
CA ASP A 92 8.02 3.84 4.60
C ASP A 92 9.51 4.23 4.58
N LEU A 93 10.01 4.79 3.47
CA LEU A 93 11.37 5.35 3.42
C LEU A 93 11.52 6.53 4.39
N CYS A 94 10.54 7.43 4.42
CA CYS A 94 10.52 8.53 5.40
C CYS A 94 10.53 8.02 6.84
N ASP A 95 9.72 6.99 7.15
CA ASP A 95 9.72 6.35 8.48
C ASP A 95 11.11 5.82 8.87
N GLU A 96 11.84 5.23 7.92
CA GLU A 96 13.20 4.72 8.15
C GLU A 96 14.22 5.84 8.34
N ILE A 97 14.18 6.87 7.48
CA ILE A 97 15.11 8.03 7.55
C ILE A 97 14.90 8.81 8.83
N LEU A 98 13.65 9.11 9.18
CA LEU A 98 13.29 9.89 10.37
C LEU A 98 13.33 9.05 11.66
N ARG A 99 13.52 7.72 11.55
CA ARG A 99 13.57 6.78 12.68
C ARG A 99 12.34 6.85 13.58
N CYS A 100 11.20 7.21 13.02
CA CYS A 100 9.91 7.24 13.71
C CYS A 100 8.78 6.86 12.75
N LYS A 101 7.66 6.38 13.30
CA LYS A 101 6.51 5.97 12.51
C LYS A 101 5.50 7.10 12.38
N ALA A 102 5.08 7.35 11.14
CA ALA A 102 4.05 8.32 10.85
C ALA A 102 2.66 7.81 11.26
N SER A 103 1.81 8.73 11.72
CA SER A 103 0.37 8.57 11.69
C SER A 103 -0.12 8.79 10.26
N ARG A 104 -0.47 7.68 9.57
CA ARG A 104 -0.87 7.72 8.15
C ARG A 104 -2.32 8.14 7.99
N GLN A 105 -2.61 8.90 6.90
CA GLN A 105 -3.93 9.44 6.62
C GLN A 105 -4.48 10.22 7.83
N HIS A 106 -3.59 10.90 8.54
CA HIS A 106 -3.89 11.66 9.73
C HIS A 106 -4.87 12.82 9.42
N ARG A 107 -5.73 13.15 10.37
CA ARG A 107 -6.73 14.20 10.21
C ARG A 107 -6.68 15.17 11.37
N PHE A 108 -6.41 16.44 11.05
CA PHE A 108 -6.47 17.53 12.02
C PHE A 108 -7.85 18.18 12.01
N ASP A 109 -8.42 18.44 13.16
CA ASP A 109 -9.76 19.04 13.28
C ASP A 109 -9.84 20.44 12.70
N PHE A 110 -8.71 21.15 12.62
CA PHE A 110 -8.61 22.50 12.03
C PHE A 110 -8.44 22.47 10.50
N LEU A 111 -8.03 21.36 9.90
CA LEU A 111 -7.78 21.25 8.46
C LEU A 111 -9.02 20.72 7.74
N LEU A 112 -9.99 21.57 7.52
CA LEU A 112 -11.30 21.19 7.01
C LEU A 112 -11.40 21.25 5.48
N GLY A 113 -12.06 20.25 4.90
CA GLY A 113 -12.49 20.25 3.50
C GLY A 113 -13.69 21.18 3.23
N ASP A 114 -14.21 21.10 2.01
CA ASP A 114 -15.42 21.84 1.65
C ASP A 114 -16.67 21.26 2.33
N PRO A 115 -17.70 22.08 2.55
CA PRO A 115 -18.93 21.58 3.12
C PRO A 115 -19.64 20.62 2.13
N ASN A 116 -20.23 19.58 2.67
CA ASN A 116 -21.12 18.70 1.91
C ASN A 116 -22.48 19.38 1.68
N THR A 117 -23.41 18.69 1.00
CA THR A 117 -24.78 19.20 0.72
C THR A 117 -25.58 19.56 1.97
N ARG A 118 -25.18 19.10 3.16
CA ARG A 118 -25.79 19.41 4.47
C ARG A 118 -25.00 20.47 5.25
N GLY A 119 -24.02 21.14 4.63
CA GLY A 119 -23.18 22.15 5.27
C GLY A 119 -22.08 21.60 6.19
N LYS A 120 -22.00 20.28 6.39
CA LYS A 120 -20.98 19.65 7.24
C LYS A 120 -19.63 19.57 6.55
N ARG A 121 -18.57 20.04 7.21
CA ARG A 121 -17.18 19.89 6.77
C ARG A 121 -16.53 18.67 7.43
N THR A 122 -15.65 18.04 6.71
CA THR A 122 -14.89 16.87 7.19
C THR A 122 -13.40 17.19 7.17
N PRO A 123 -12.63 16.83 8.21
CA PRO A 123 -11.19 17.01 8.20
C PRO A 123 -10.53 16.33 6.99
N LEU A 124 -9.63 17.07 6.31
CA LEU A 124 -8.84 16.53 5.22
C LEU A 124 -7.75 15.61 5.77
N PRO A 125 -7.51 14.46 5.13
CA PRO A 125 -6.38 13.63 5.50
C PRO A 125 -5.08 14.27 5.02
N VAL A 126 -3.99 14.01 5.73
CA VAL A 126 -2.62 14.16 5.26
C VAL A 126 -1.99 12.77 5.16
N ASP A 127 -1.05 12.57 4.22
CA ASP A 127 -0.51 11.23 3.95
C ASP A 127 0.25 10.68 5.15
N ALA A 128 1.11 11.48 5.76
CA ALA A 128 1.87 11.10 6.93
C ALA A 128 2.07 12.28 7.89
N TYR A 129 1.83 12.07 9.18
CA TYR A 129 2.14 13.03 10.24
C TYR A 129 3.10 12.42 11.26
N TYR A 130 4.23 13.06 11.45
CA TYR A 130 5.27 12.71 12.43
C TYR A 130 5.12 13.64 13.64
N GLU A 131 4.32 13.21 14.61
CA GLU A 131 3.98 13.98 15.80
C GLU A 131 5.22 14.49 16.58
N PRO A 132 6.26 13.67 16.83
CA PRO A 132 7.46 14.13 17.55
C PRO A 132 8.23 15.26 16.86
N LEU A 133 8.03 15.42 15.54
CA LEU A 133 8.73 16.40 14.70
C LEU A 133 7.82 17.56 14.29
N ASN A 134 6.54 17.53 14.63
CA ASN A 134 5.51 18.42 14.08
C ASN A 134 5.60 18.54 12.55
N LEU A 135 5.84 17.42 11.87
CA LEU A 135 6.12 17.35 10.45
C LEU A 135 5.03 16.55 9.73
N VAL A 136 4.50 17.12 8.66
CA VAL A 136 3.65 16.44 7.68
C VAL A 136 4.48 16.18 6.41
N VAL A 137 4.39 14.96 5.89
CA VAL A 137 4.91 14.59 4.58
C VAL A 137 3.74 14.20 3.68
N GLU A 138 3.65 14.84 2.51
CA GLU A 138 2.67 14.55 1.46
C GLU A 138 3.40 14.04 0.21
N TYR A 139 2.94 12.94 -0.37
CA TYR A 139 3.45 12.43 -1.64
C TYR A 139 2.53 12.78 -2.80
N ARG A 140 3.03 13.59 -3.72
CA ARG A 140 2.30 14.00 -4.92
C ARG A 140 2.53 12.99 -6.04
N GLU A 141 1.56 12.12 -6.23
CA GLU A 141 1.54 11.23 -7.40
C GLU A 141 1.43 12.05 -8.70
N ARG A 142 1.82 11.43 -9.83
CA ARG A 142 1.76 12.01 -11.16
C ARG A 142 0.41 12.69 -11.49
N GLN A 143 -0.70 12.09 -11.08
CA GLN A 143 -2.03 12.64 -11.31
C GLN A 143 -2.30 13.98 -10.60
N HIS A 144 -1.44 14.40 -9.68
CA HIS A 144 -1.48 15.74 -9.07
C HIS A 144 -0.76 16.78 -9.95
N THR A 145 0.16 16.34 -10.79
CA THR A 145 1.03 17.20 -11.60
C THR A 145 0.62 17.24 -13.08
N GLU A 146 0.07 16.12 -13.60
CA GLU A 146 -0.39 15.99 -14.98
C GLU A 146 -1.93 15.84 -15.01
N SER A 147 -2.59 16.55 -15.92
CA SER A 147 -4.03 16.41 -16.14
C SER A 147 -4.40 15.04 -16.70
N VAL A 148 -5.34 14.35 -16.06
CA VAL A 148 -5.92 13.09 -16.53
C VAL A 148 -7.35 13.37 -17.01
N PRO A 149 -7.58 13.64 -18.32
CA PRO A 149 -8.82 14.24 -18.83
C PRO A 149 -10.10 13.48 -18.47
N ILE A 150 -10.06 12.17 -18.30
CA ILE A 150 -11.24 11.34 -18.01
C ILE A 150 -11.65 11.44 -16.53
N MET A 151 -10.68 11.59 -15.62
CA MET A 151 -10.96 11.68 -14.18
C MET A 151 -11.25 13.11 -13.71
N ASP A 152 -10.67 14.08 -14.38
CA ASP A 152 -10.73 15.50 -13.99
C ASP A 152 -12.07 16.18 -14.31
N ARG A 153 -12.86 15.62 -15.23
CA ARG A 153 -14.17 16.18 -15.65
C ARG A 153 -15.34 15.87 -14.72
N ARG A 154 -15.18 14.98 -13.73
CA ARG A 154 -16.26 14.67 -12.79
C ARG A 154 -16.45 15.85 -11.83
N SER A 155 -17.64 16.46 -11.86
CA SER A 155 -18.02 17.47 -10.88
C SER A 155 -18.04 16.88 -9.47
N THR A 156 -17.50 17.64 -8.52
CA THR A 156 -17.53 17.30 -7.10
C THR A 156 -18.80 17.88 -6.46
N ILE A 157 -19.09 17.52 -5.23
CA ILE A 157 -20.24 18.05 -4.46
C ILE A 157 -20.12 19.58 -4.29
N SER A 158 -18.90 20.12 -4.28
CA SER A 158 -18.63 21.57 -4.25
C SER A 158 -18.81 22.26 -5.61
N GLY A 159 -19.23 21.53 -6.65
CA GLY A 159 -19.50 22.12 -7.98
C GLY A 159 -18.26 22.38 -8.83
N VAL A 160 -17.05 22.14 -8.32
CA VAL A 160 -15.80 22.30 -9.05
C VAL A 160 -15.28 20.95 -9.59
N PRO A 161 -14.52 20.93 -10.70
CA PRO A 161 -13.88 19.74 -11.20
C PRO A 161 -12.93 19.11 -10.15
N ARG A 162 -12.75 17.79 -10.19
CA ARG A 162 -11.89 17.08 -9.22
C ARG A 162 -10.45 17.59 -9.18
N ALA A 163 -9.89 17.95 -10.34
CA ALA A 163 -8.55 18.52 -10.41
C ALA A 163 -8.46 19.84 -9.64
N GLU A 164 -9.45 20.70 -9.82
CA GLU A 164 -9.52 21.99 -9.13
C GLU A 164 -9.72 21.80 -7.61
N GLN A 165 -10.58 20.87 -7.21
CA GLN A 165 -10.76 20.56 -5.79
C GLN A 165 -9.46 20.07 -5.14
N ARG A 166 -8.66 19.23 -5.84
CA ARG A 166 -7.33 18.81 -5.36
C ARG A 166 -6.43 20.02 -5.14
N ARG A 167 -6.30 20.89 -6.13
CA ARG A 167 -5.49 22.12 -6.01
C ARG A 167 -5.92 23.00 -4.83
N ILE A 168 -7.23 23.15 -4.63
CA ILE A 168 -7.78 23.91 -3.49
C ILE A 168 -7.35 23.26 -2.17
N TYR A 169 -7.41 21.93 -2.07
CA TYR A 169 -7.06 21.20 -0.85
C TYR A 169 -5.56 21.19 -0.59
N ASP A 170 -4.73 21.05 -1.62
CA ASP A 170 -3.28 21.16 -1.52
C ASP A 170 -2.86 22.55 -1.05
N ASN A 171 -3.37 23.61 -1.67
CA ASN A 171 -3.14 24.99 -1.24
C ASN A 171 -3.63 25.24 0.21
N ARG A 172 -4.72 24.58 0.61
CA ARG A 172 -5.23 24.66 1.99
C ARG A 172 -4.27 24.05 2.98
N ARG A 173 -3.69 22.87 2.70
CA ARG A 173 -2.65 22.25 3.51
C ARG A 173 -1.42 23.16 3.63
N GLU A 174 -0.92 23.65 2.51
CA GLU A 174 0.25 24.54 2.44
C GLU A 174 0.08 25.83 3.26
N LYS A 175 -1.14 26.36 3.35
CA LYS A 175 -1.42 27.60 4.07
C LYS A 175 -1.78 27.39 5.54
N ILE A 176 -2.45 26.29 5.89
CA ILE A 176 -3.00 26.10 7.23
C ILE A 176 -2.02 25.37 8.14
N LEU A 177 -1.33 24.33 7.66
CA LEU A 177 -0.39 23.56 8.49
C LEU A 177 0.69 24.44 9.15
N PRO A 178 1.39 25.35 8.40
CA PRO A 178 2.39 26.21 9.02
C PRO A 178 1.83 27.18 10.06
N LYS A 179 0.56 27.62 9.91
CA LYS A 179 -0.08 28.48 10.92
C LYS A 179 -0.32 27.78 12.26
N HIS A 180 -0.33 26.45 12.25
CA HIS A 180 -0.45 25.61 13.44
C HIS A 180 0.91 25.06 13.91
N GLY A 181 2.03 25.61 13.41
CA GLY A 181 3.39 25.19 13.79
C GLY A 181 3.78 23.81 13.25
N ILE A 182 3.12 23.36 12.19
CA ILE A 182 3.40 22.07 11.56
C ILE A 182 4.15 22.32 10.26
N GLU A 183 5.33 21.75 10.15
CA GLU A 183 6.13 21.78 8.92
C GLU A 183 5.50 20.86 7.86
N LEU A 184 5.55 21.27 6.59
CA LEU A 184 5.04 20.50 5.47
C LEU A 184 6.14 20.25 4.45
N ILE A 185 6.45 18.98 4.22
CA ILE A 185 7.32 18.52 3.13
C ILE A 185 6.46 17.89 2.03
N LEU A 186 6.68 18.36 0.80
CA LEU A 186 6.02 17.85 -0.39
C LEU A 186 7.03 17.05 -1.20
N LEU A 187 6.79 15.74 -1.32
CA LEU A 187 7.58 14.86 -2.17
C LEU A 187 6.82 14.60 -3.45
N SER A 188 7.40 14.95 -4.60
CA SER A 188 6.77 14.77 -5.90
C SER A 188 7.36 13.57 -6.64
N PHE A 189 6.54 12.86 -7.42
CA PHE A 189 6.93 11.66 -8.16
C PHE A 189 8.13 11.90 -9.10
N ASP A 190 8.30 13.12 -9.61
CA ASP A 190 9.39 13.51 -10.51
C ASP A 190 10.76 13.68 -9.84
N GLN A 191 10.79 13.68 -8.51
CA GLN A 191 12.03 13.63 -7.71
C GLN A 191 12.61 12.21 -7.64
N PHE A 192 11.84 11.20 -8.05
CA PHE A 192 12.22 9.80 -8.00
C PHE A 192 12.40 9.22 -9.40
N ARG A 193 13.18 8.15 -9.53
CA ARG A 193 13.35 7.46 -10.81
C ARG A 193 12.06 6.79 -11.25
N CYS A 194 11.64 7.07 -12.48
CA CYS A 194 10.46 6.46 -13.10
C CYS A 194 10.85 5.65 -14.33
N ASP A 195 10.09 4.58 -14.61
CA ASP A 195 10.23 3.82 -15.83
C ASP A 195 9.63 4.57 -17.04
N SER A 196 9.74 3.99 -18.24
CA SER A 196 9.19 4.55 -19.48
C SER A 196 7.65 4.71 -19.45
N ARG A 197 6.96 4.01 -18.56
CA ARG A 197 5.52 4.12 -18.31
C ARG A 197 5.21 5.12 -17.21
N LYS A 198 6.21 5.86 -16.74
CA LYS A 198 6.12 6.82 -15.62
C LYS A 198 5.65 6.17 -14.31
N GLN A 199 5.99 4.89 -14.10
CA GLN A 199 5.79 4.22 -12.82
C GLN A 199 7.07 4.33 -12.00
N LEU A 200 6.93 4.55 -10.69
CA LEU A 200 8.06 4.68 -9.77
C LEU A 200 8.94 3.40 -9.84
N HIS A 201 10.22 3.60 -10.16
CA HIS A 201 11.24 2.55 -10.08
C HIS A 201 11.80 2.54 -8.67
N ARG A 202 11.25 1.67 -7.83
CA ARG A 202 11.57 1.62 -6.40
C ARG A 202 12.96 1.07 -6.17
N ASP A 203 13.88 1.95 -5.82
CA ASP A 203 15.26 1.65 -5.43
C ASP A 203 15.53 2.25 -4.03
N PRO A 204 15.37 1.44 -2.95
CA PRO A 204 15.48 1.95 -1.59
C PRO A 204 16.84 2.56 -1.24
N ILE A 205 17.89 2.29 -2.00
CA ILE A 205 19.22 2.87 -1.77
C ILE A 205 19.27 4.27 -2.35
N SER A 206 18.90 4.41 -3.63
CA SER A 206 18.91 5.69 -4.36
C SER A 206 17.79 6.64 -3.89
N ASP A 207 16.65 6.08 -3.49
CA ASP A 207 15.46 6.89 -3.11
C ASP A 207 15.57 7.48 -1.68
N ARG A 208 16.67 7.17 -0.94
CA ARG A 208 16.97 7.76 0.38
C ARG A 208 17.88 8.99 0.31
N GLU A 209 18.49 9.24 -0.84
CA GLU A 209 19.36 10.41 -1.08
C GLU A 209 18.54 11.65 -1.45
#